data_ecb0a513d53a86cab0cca4b66e0ceb62
#
_entry.id   ecb0a513d53a86cab0cca4b66e0ceb62
#
_cell.length_a   1.000
_cell.length_b   1.000
_cell.length_c   1.000
_cell.angle_alpha   90.00
_cell.angle_beta   90.00
_cell.angle_gamma   90.00
#
_symmetry.space_group_name_H-M   'P 1'
#
loop_
_entity.id
_entity.type
_entity.pdbx_description
1 polymer ?
#
loop_
_entity_poly.entity_id
_entity_poly.type
_entity_poly.pdbx_seq_one_letter_code
_entity_poly.pdbx_strand_id
1 'polypeptide(L)'
;ALAYILVAIPYGMITSFVVLYGKEIEVANPGYFFIYMAVGVGTSRLVSGRLVDHGKIHWVSVCSAVCLLVTFTVFATVRQSWVFFVCALMIGIGYGVGVPAFQCLFVNVAPHNMRGTATSTYLTSFDLGVGIGMLSAGFIASCAGLAVAYGVGAGCCLASLGVYLRWVRPSYEKHKLLV
;
A
#
# COMPACT_ATOMS: atom_id res chain seq x y z
N ALA A 1 13.73 -2.24 -0.33
CA ALA A 1 13.04 -2.56 0.93
C ALA A 1 12.35 -1.34 1.53
N LEU A 2 13.05 -0.23 1.87
CA LEU A 2 12.52 0.90 2.63
C LEU A 2 11.22 1.51 2.04
N ALA A 3 11.19 1.80 0.73
CA ALA A 3 9.99 2.34 0.09
C ALA A 3 8.78 1.40 0.23
N TYR A 4 9.00 0.10 0.18
CA TYR A 4 7.94 -0.89 0.30
C TYR A 4 7.45 -1.06 1.75
N ILE A 5 8.37 -1.01 2.74
CA ILE A 5 8.02 -0.98 4.17
C ILE A 5 7.08 0.21 4.44
N LEU A 6 7.42 1.41 3.94
CA LEU A 6 6.61 2.61 4.11
C LEU A 6 5.20 2.50 3.51
N VAL A 7 5.03 1.82 2.38
CA VAL A 7 3.69 1.53 1.81
C VAL A 7 2.95 0.47 2.62
N ALA A 8 3.64 -0.50 3.21
CA ALA A 8 3.02 -1.56 3.97
C ALA A 8 2.51 -1.10 5.36
N ILE A 9 3.08 -0.02 5.94
CA ILE A 9 2.63 0.54 7.22
C ILE A 9 1.13 0.86 7.21
N PRO A 10 0.60 1.69 6.29
CA PRO A 10 -0.83 2.01 6.29
C PRO A 10 -1.71 0.79 5.99
N TYR A 11 -1.21 -0.25 5.32
CA TYR A 11 -1.93 -1.51 5.19
C TYR A 11 -2.15 -2.20 6.53
N GLY A 12 -1.10 -2.25 7.39
CA GLY A 12 -1.21 -2.77 8.75
C GLY A 12 -2.18 -1.97 9.62
N MET A 13 -2.19 -0.64 9.49
CA MET A 13 -3.14 0.23 10.19
C MET A 13 -4.59 -0.10 9.82
N ILE A 14 -4.89 -0.25 8.53
CA ILE A 14 -6.24 -0.57 8.04
C ILE A 14 -6.69 -1.96 8.47
N THR A 15 -5.89 -2.98 8.24
CA THR A 15 -6.29 -4.36 8.55
C THR A 15 -6.62 -4.57 10.01
N SER A 16 -6.02 -3.78 10.92
CA SER A 16 -6.24 -3.91 12.36
C SER A 16 -7.36 -3.03 12.90
N PHE A 17 -7.52 -1.82 12.40
CA PHE A 17 -8.35 -0.81 13.07
C PHE A 17 -9.51 -0.26 12.23
N VAL A 18 -9.65 -0.65 10.96
CA VAL A 18 -10.68 -0.10 10.07
C VAL A 18 -12.12 -0.35 10.55
N VAL A 19 -12.38 -1.52 11.14
CA VAL A 19 -13.70 -1.84 11.69
C VAL A 19 -14.02 -0.95 12.90
N LEU A 20 -13.02 -0.69 13.75
CA LEU A 20 -13.17 0.19 14.89
C LEU A 20 -13.42 1.64 14.44
N TYR A 21 -12.67 2.11 13.43
CA TYR A 21 -12.87 3.42 12.82
C TYR A 21 -14.26 3.54 12.17
N GLY A 22 -14.72 2.51 11.47
CA GLY A 22 -16.06 2.49 10.89
C GLY A 22 -17.17 2.59 11.95
N LYS A 23 -16.98 1.98 13.13
CA LYS A 23 -17.90 2.16 14.27
C LYS A 23 -17.84 3.58 14.83
N GLU A 24 -16.66 4.18 14.94
CA GLU A 24 -16.49 5.56 15.41
C GLU A 24 -17.22 6.58 14.52
N ILE A 25 -17.30 6.34 13.22
CA ILE A 25 -18.01 7.19 12.25
C ILE A 25 -19.43 6.68 11.93
N GLU A 26 -19.97 5.82 12.77
CA GLU A 26 -21.35 5.31 12.73
C GLU A 26 -21.73 4.57 11.43
N VAL A 27 -20.79 3.87 10.80
CA VAL A 27 -21.08 2.99 9.66
C VAL A 27 -21.85 1.75 10.14
N ALA A 28 -23.00 1.47 9.55
CA ALA A 28 -23.89 0.37 9.98
C ALA A 28 -23.20 -1.01 9.99
N ASN A 29 -22.38 -1.32 8.96
CA ASN A 29 -21.68 -2.58 8.82
C ASN A 29 -20.24 -2.35 8.33
N PRO A 30 -19.31 -1.93 9.22
CA PRO A 30 -17.96 -1.57 8.81
C PRO A 30 -17.13 -2.76 8.27
N GLY A 31 -17.52 -4.00 8.58
CA GLY A 31 -16.89 -5.21 8.03
C GLY A 31 -16.99 -5.34 6.52
N TYR A 32 -17.98 -4.73 5.88
CA TYR A 32 -18.10 -4.68 4.42
C TYR A 32 -16.93 -3.96 3.74
N PHE A 33 -16.18 -3.17 4.49
CA PHE A 33 -14.92 -2.57 4.00
C PHE A 33 -14.01 -3.60 3.30
N PHE A 34 -13.85 -4.76 3.92
CA PHE A 34 -12.98 -5.81 3.37
C PHE A 34 -13.53 -6.42 2.08
N ILE A 35 -14.86 -6.45 1.91
CA ILE A 35 -15.48 -6.92 0.66
C ILE A 35 -15.18 -5.92 -0.47
N TYR A 36 -15.39 -4.62 -0.25
CA TYR A 36 -15.08 -3.59 -1.23
C TYR A 36 -13.58 -3.54 -1.56
N MET A 37 -12.73 -3.68 -0.53
CA MET A 37 -11.29 -3.77 -0.72
C MET A 37 -10.89 -5.00 -1.54
N ALA A 38 -11.49 -6.17 -1.29
CA ALA A 38 -11.24 -7.39 -2.03
C ALA A 38 -11.66 -7.27 -3.51
N VAL A 39 -12.81 -6.64 -3.78
CA VAL A 39 -13.26 -6.32 -5.15
C VAL A 39 -12.25 -5.40 -5.84
N GLY A 40 -11.75 -4.37 -5.15
CA GLY A 40 -10.71 -3.48 -5.65
C GLY A 40 -9.41 -4.20 -6.00
N VAL A 41 -8.93 -5.08 -5.11
CA VAL A 41 -7.74 -5.93 -5.35
C VAL A 41 -7.96 -6.86 -6.55
N GLY A 42 -9.10 -7.54 -6.60
CA GLY A 42 -9.41 -8.49 -7.67
C GLY A 42 -9.49 -7.84 -9.05
N THR A 43 -10.24 -6.75 -9.17
CA THR A 43 -10.39 -6.02 -10.43
C THR A 43 -9.08 -5.40 -10.91
N SER A 44 -8.31 -4.81 -10.00
CA SER A 44 -7.04 -4.19 -10.35
C SER A 44 -5.97 -5.18 -10.79
N ARG A 45 -5.94 -6.40 -10.24
CA ARG A 45 -5.00 -7.45 -10.65
C ARG A 45 -5.20 -7.91 -12.09
N LEU A 46 -6.45 -7.92 -12.58
CA LEU A 46 -6.74 -8.27 -13.98
C LEU A 46 -6.12 -7.29 -14.97
N VAL A 47 -5.98 -6.02 -14.58
CA VAL A 47 -5.41 -4.96 -15.42
C VAL A 47 -3.92 -4.79 -15.19
N SER A 48 -3.46 -4.87 -13.93
CA SER A 48 -2.08 -4.58 -13.55
C SER A 48 -1.07 -5.58 -14.12
N GLY A 49 -1.43 -6.86 -14.24
CA GLY A 49 -0.58 -7.87 -14.85
C GLY A 49 -0.12 -7.47 -16.25
N ARG A 50 -1.07 -7.09 -17.10
CA ARG A 50 -0.77 -6.66 -18.48
C ARG A 50 0.11 -5.40 -18.55
N LEU A 51 -0.08 -4.45 -17.63
CA LEU A 51 0.70 -3.21 -17.59
C LEU A 51 2.15 -3.44 -17.14
N VAL A 52 2.36 -4.34 -16.18
CA VAL A 52 3.70 -4.72 -15.70
C VAL A 52 4.46 -5.47 -16.79
N ASP A 53 3.78 -6.40 -17.49
CA ASP A 53 4.37 -7.19 -18.58
C ASP A 53 4.83 -6.30 -19.77
N HIS A 54 4.18 -5.15 -20.00
CA HIS A 54 4.59 -4.17 -21.01
C HIS A 54 5.71 -3.23 -20.56
N GLY A 55 6.42 -3.55 -19.47
CA GLY A 55 7.58 -2.78 -18.99
C GLY A 55 7.24 -1.44 -18.31
N LYS A 56 5.95 -1.14 -18.04
CA LYS A 56 5.51 0.12 -17.41
C LYS A 56 5.53 0.06 -15.89
N ILE A 57 6.41 -0.74 -15.31
CA ILE A 57 6.48 -1.01 -13.86
C ILE A 57 6.61 0.26 -13.01
N HIS A 58 7.38 1.25 -13.46
CA HIS A 58 7.55 2.52 -12.75
C HIS A 58 6.27 3.35 -12.73
N TRP A 59 5.55 3.43 -13.86
CA TRP A 59 4.26 4.10 -13.92
C TRP A 59 3.26 3.45 -12.99
N VAL A 60 3.18 2.14 -13.01
CA VAL A 60 2.29 1.33 -12.17
C VAL A 60 2.58 1.57 -10.69
N SER A 61 3.85 1.54 -10.28
CA SER A 61 4.25 1.78 -8.88
C SER A 61 3.94 3.20 -8.42
N VAL A 62 4.20 4.21 -9.25
CA VAL A 62 3.91 5.62 -8.92
C VAL A 62 2.40 5.86 -8.85
N CYS A 63 1.62 5.38 -9.83
CA CYS A 63 0.17 5.52 -9.81
C CYS A 63 -0.45 4.85 -8.57
N SER A 64 0.02 3.66 -8.20
CA SER A 64 -0.40 2.97 -6.98
C SER A 64 -0.10 3.81 -5.72
N ALA A 65 1.12 4.32 -5.58
CA ALA A 65 1.52 5.13 -4.43
C ALA A 65 0.72 6.44 -4.33
N VAL A 66 0.47 7.11 -5.45
CA VAL A 66 -0.36 8.34 -5.51
C VAL A 66 -1.81 8.01 -5.16
N CYS A 67 -2.36 6.93 -5.70
CA CYS A 67 -3.72 6.47 -5.38
C CYS A 67 -3.86 6.22 -3.87
N LEU A 68 -2.92 5.50 -3.26
CA LEU A 68 -2.93 5.25 -1.82
C LEU A 68 -2.79 6.55 -1.01
N LEU A 69 -1.87 7.43 -1.39
CA LEU A 69 -1.68 8.73 -0.72
C LEU A 69 -2.97 9.54 -0.69
N VAL A 70 -3.61 9.72 -1.86
CA VAL A 70 -4.87 10.49 -1.97
C VAL A 70 -5.97 9.82 -1.15
N THR A 71 -6.10 8.50 -1.29
CA THR A 71 -7.15 7.75 -0.60
C THR A 71 -6.98 7.79 0.92
N PHE A 72 -5.77 7.61 1.45
CA PHE A 72 -5.53 7.71 2.90
C PHE A 72 -5.75 9.13 3.43
N THR A 73 -5.43 10.15 2.64
CA THR A 73 -5.71 11.55 2.99
C THR A 73 -7.23 11.80 3.09
N VAL A 74 -7.98 11.35 2.09
CA VAL A 74 -9.46 11.46 2.10
C VAL A 74 -10.05 10.65 3.25
N PHE A 75 -9.56 9.44 3.47
CA PHE A 75 -10.01 8.55 4.54
C PHE A 75 -9.79 9.12 5.94
N ALA A 76 -8.71 9.86 6.15
CA ALA A 76 -8.41 10.53 7.41
C ALA A 76 -9.24 11.80 7.65
N THR A 77 -9.69 12.48 6.58
CA THR A 77 -10.35 13.80 6.68
C THR A 77 -11.86 13.74 6.56
N VAL A 78 -12.39 12.83 5.76
CA VAL A 78 -13.82 12.76 5.45
C VAL A 78 -14.50 11.63 6.23
N ARG A 79 -15.38 12.00 7.15
CA ARG A 79 -16.11 11.07 8.05
C ARG A 79 -17.53 10.77 7.54
N GLN A 80 -17.66 10.25 6.31
CA GLN A 80 -18.95 9.89 5.73
C GLN A 80 -18.99 8.41 5.35
N SER A 81 -20.09 7.74 5.63
CA SER A 81 -20.24 6.28 5.42
C SER A 81 -20.01 5.86 3.97
N TRP A 82 -20.47 6.62 2.98
CA TRP A 82 -20.26 6.28 1.57
C TRP A 82 -18.79 6.46 1.16
N VAL A 83 -18.08 7.48 1.70
CA VAL A 83 -16.66 7.70 1.44
C VAL A 83 -15.82 6.55 2.02
N PHE A 84 -16.22 6.01 3.17
CA PHE A 84 -15.57 4.85 3.79
C PHE A 84 -15.51 3.66 2.83
N PHE A 85 -16.60 3.33 2.13
CA PHE A 85 -16.62 2.22 1.16
C PHE A 85 -15.92 2.54 -0.16
N VAL A 86 -16.02 3.77 -0.64
CA VAL A 86 -15.26 4.21 -1.83
C VAL A 86 -13.76 4.15 -1.56
N CYS A 87 -13.31 4.61 -0.40
CA CYS A 87 -11.92 4.50 0.01
C CYS A 87 -11.47 3.02 0.12
N ALA A 88 -12.33 2.13 0.63
CA ALA A 88 -12.03 0.70 0.67
C ALA A 88 -11.72 0.14 -0.73
N LEU A 89 -12.55 0.47 -1.72
CA LEU A 89 -12.35 0.07 -3.11
C LEU A 89 -11.05 0.63 -3.68
N MET A 90 -10.79 1.92 -3.47
CA MET A 90 -9.58 2.60 -3.97
C MET A 90 -8.30 2.09 -3.31
N ILE A 91 -8.34 1.79 -2.00
CA ILE A 91 -7.24 1.14 -1.28
C ILE A 91 -6.97 -0.25 -1.85
N GLY A 92 -8.05 -1.00 -2.13
CA GLY A 92 -7.95 -2.30 -2.80
C GLY A 92 -7.29 -2.21 -4.17
N ILE A 93 -7.66 -1.23 -4.99
CA ILE A 93 -7.04 -0.96 -6.29
C ILE A 93 -5.55 -0.60 -6.11
N GLY A 94 -5.24 0.30 -5.21
CA GLY A 94 -3.87 0.74 -4.94
C GLY A 94 -2.95 -0.43 -4.55
N TYR A 95 -3.34 -1.24 -3.56
CA TYR A 95 -2.55 -2.41 -3.15
C TYR A 95 -2.59 -3.55 -4.18
N GLY A 96 -3.72 -3.77 -4.85
CA GLY A 96 -3.84 -4.80 -5.88
C GLY A 96 -2.90 -4.59 -7.06
N VAL A 97 -2.61 -3.33 -7.39
CA VAL A 97 -1.63 -2.93 -8.42
C VAL A 97 -0.21 -2.84 -7.86
N GLY A 98 -0.06 -2.23 -6.69
CA GLY A 98 1.25 -1.92 -6.10
C GLY A 98 2.02 -3.16 -5.65
N VAL A 99 1.35 -4.10 -4.98
CA VAL A 99 1.98 -5.31 -4.43
C VAL A 99 2.73 -6.12 -5.51
N PRO A 100 2.12 -6.51 -6.64
CA PRO A 100 2.84 -7.24 -7.70
C PRO A 100 3.91 -6.37 -8.40
N ALA A 101 3.70 -5.06 -8.52
CA ALA A 101 4.69 -4.16 -9.11
C ALA A 101 5.97 -4.10 -8.25
N PHE A 102 5.85 -3.97 -6.94
CA PHE A 102 7.00 -4.03 -6.03
C PHE A 102 7.68 -5.40 -6.04
N GLN A 103 6.92 -6.50 -6.06
CA GLN A 103 7.48 -7.84 -6.16
C GLN A 103 8.34 -7.99 -7.41
N CYS A 104 7.85 -7.53 -8.55
CA CYS A 104 8.55 -7.55 -9.82
C CYS A 104 9.84 -6.70 -9.76
N LEU A 105 9.80 -5.52 -9.10
CA LEU A 105 11.00 -4.68 -8.90
C LEU A 105 12.08 -5.41 -8.10
N PHE A 106 11.73 -6.13 -7.03
CA PHE A 106 12.70 -6.88 -6.24
C PHE A 106 13.33 -8.03 -7.04
N VAL A 107 12.51 -8.78 -7.78
CA VAL A 107 12.97 -9.95 -8.54
C VAL A 107 13.82 -9.54 -9.76
N ASN A 108 13.47 -8.44 -10.44
CA ASN A 108 14.18 -8.00 -11.66
C ASN A 108 15.57 -7.42 -11.39
N VAL A 109 15.86 -6.99 -10.16
CA VAL A 109 17.20 -6.50 -9.77
C VAL A 109 18.09 -7.65 -9.30
N ALA A 110 17.51 -8.80 -8.97
CA ALA A 110 18.25 -9.94 -8.43
C ALA A 110 18.75 -10.88 -9.53
N PRO A 111 20.03 -11.35 -9.45
CA PRO A 111 20.55 -12.40 -10.32
C PRO A 111 19.70 -13.68 -10.20
N HIS A 112 19.70 -14.51 -11.25
CA HIS A 112 18.86 -15.73 -11.30
C HIS A 112 19.04 -16.65 -10.10
N ASN A 113 20.26 -16.80 -9.57
CA ASN A 113 20.61 -17.62 -8.41
C ASN A 113 20.16 -16.98 -7.07
N MET A 114 19.73 -15.71 -7.05
CA MET A 114 19.32 -14.98 -5.83
C MET A 114 17.85 -14.53 -5.85
N ARG A 115 17.06 -14.98 -6.80
CA ARG A 115 15.62 -14.62 -6.89
C ARG A 115 14.81 -15.08 -5.68
N GLY A 116 15.15 -16.21 -5.07
CA GLY A 116 14.56 -16.66 -3.81
C GLY A 116 14.82 -15.68 -2.66
N THR A 117 16.06 -15.21 -2.51
CA THR A 117 16.43 -14.21 -1.52
C THR A 117 15.71 -12.87 -1.76
N ALA A 118 15.57 -12.46 -3.01
CA ALA A 118 14.83 -11.24 -3.35
C ALA A 118 13.35 -11.34 -2.95
N THR A 119 12.73 -12.49 -3.21
CA THR A 119 11.33 -12.76 -2.80
C THR A 119 11.19 -12.78 -1.28
N SER A 120 12.11 -13.42 -0.56
CA SER A 120 12.11 -13.41 0.91
C SER A 120 12.27 -11.99 1.46
N THR A 121 13.18 -11.18 0.89
CA THR A 121 13.39 -9.79 1.29
C THR A 121 12.12 -8.93 1.03
N TYR A 122 11.44 -9.17 -0.08
CA TYR A 122 10.17 -8.53 -0.39
C TYR A 122 9.11 -8.87 0.67
N LEU A 123 8.90 -10.16 0.98
CA LEU A 123 7.92 -10.61 1.98
C LEU A 123 8.24 -10.06 3.37
N THR A 124 9.51 -10.19 3.81
CA THR A 124 9.95 -9.65 5.11
C THR A 124 9.74 -8.14 5.20
N SER A 125 9.98 -7.40 4.11
CA SER A 125 9.74 -5.95 4.09
C SER A 125 8.26 -5.62 4.24
N PHE A 126 7.37 -6.42 3.63
CA PHE A 126 5.93 -6.27 3.78
C PHE A 126 5.49 -6.54 5.22
N ASP A 127 5.90 -7.68 5.78
CA ASP A 127 5.52 -8.11 7.14
C ASP A 127 6.02 -7.12 8.21
N LEU A 128 7.25 -6.62 8.06
CA LEU A 128 7.80 -5.57 8.94
C LEU A 128 6.96 -4.29 8.85
N GLY A 129 6.60 -3.85 7.64
CA GLY A 129 5.76 -2.66 7.46
C GLY A 129 4.38 -2.84 8.09
N VAL A 130 3.74 -3.99 7.86
CA VAL A 130 2.44 -4.33 8.46
C VAL A 130 2.53 -4.36 9.98
N GLY A 131 3.53 -5.01 10.56
CA GLY A 131 3.74 -5.08 12.01
C GLY A 131 3.95 -3.68 12.63
N ILE A 132 4.80 -2.85 12.04
CA ILE A 132 5.00 -1.45 12.46
C ILE A 132 3.68 -0.69 12.36
N GLY A 133 2.92 -0.88 11.29
CA GLY A 133 1.61 -0.26 11.07
C GLY A 133 0.60 -0.60 12.16
N MET A 134 0.47 -1.88 12.50
CA MET A 134 -0.42 -2.35 13.58
C MET A 134 -0.08 -1.71 14.93
N LEU A 135 1.20 -1.76 15.31
CA LEU A 135 1.66 -1.22 16.60
C LEU A 135 1.51 0.30 16.66
N SER A 136 1.95 1.00 15.62
CA SER A 136 1.87 2.47 15.57
C SER A 136 0.44 2.98 15.52
N ALA A 137 -0.46 2.30 14.79
CA ALA A 137 -1.88 2.67 14.75
C ALA A 137 -2.53 2.54 16.12
N GLY A 138 -2.27 1.47 16.87
CA GLY A 138 -2.80 1.30 18.22
C GLY A 138 -2.30 2.39 19.17
N PHE A 139 -1.01 2.72 19.13
CA PHE A 139 -0.43 3.79 19.94
C PHE A 139 -0.99 5.17 19.57
N ILE A 140 -1.02 5.51 18.28
CA ILE A 140 -1.54 6.81 17.82
C ILE A 140 -3.04 6.92 18.11
N ALA A 141 -3.80 5.84 17.91
CA ALA A 141 -5.23 5.82 18.18
C ALA A 141 -5.55 6.11 19.65
N SER A 142 -4.75 5.57 20.59
CA SER A 142 -4.93 5.82 22.03
C SER A 142 -4.61 7.26 22.46
N CYS A 143 -3.71 7.95 21.74
CA CYS A 143 -3.26 9.30 22.07
C CYS A 143 -4.02 10.41 21.31
N ALA A 144 -4.34 10.17 20.04
CA ALA A 144 -4.82 11.21 19.12
C ALA A 144 -6.01 10.79 18.23
N GLY A 145 -6.46 9.55 18.35
CA GLY A 145 -7.59 9.01 17.57
C GLY A 145 -7.19 8.36 16.23
N LEU A 146 -8.11 7.55 15.70
CA LEU A 146 -7.88 6.74 14.49
C LEU A 146 -7.72 7.60 13.22
N ALA A 147 -8.43 8.72 13.11
CA ALA A 147 -8.29 9.63 11.97
C ALA A 147 -6.85 10.14 11.82
N VAL A 148 -6.20 10.48 12.96
CA VAL A 148 -4.79 10.92 12.96
C VAL A 148 -3.86 9.77 12.57
N ALA A 149 -4.14 8.55 13.02
CA ALA A 149 -3.36 7.38 12.62
C ALA A 149 -3.38 7.19 11.09
N TYR A 150 -4.55 7.30 10.44
CA TYR A 150 -4.64 7.23 8.98
C TYR A 150 -4.00 8.42 8.27
N GLY A 151 -4.00 9.61 8.88
CA GLY A 151 -3.23 10.76 8.39
C GLY A 151 -1.72 10.50 8.39
N VAL A 152 -1.21 9.85 9.44
CA VAL A 152 0.19 9.38 9.48
C VAL A 152 0.44 8.32 8.40
N GLY A 153 -0.53 7.43 8.14
CA GLY A 153 -0.49 6.48 7.03
C GLY A 153 -0.34 7.17 5.66
N ALA A 154 -1.08 8.27 5.44
CA ALA A 154 -0.91 9.11 4.24
C ALA A 154 0.50 9.71 4.16
N GLY A 155 1.05 10.18 5.28
CA GLY A 155 2.44 10.65 5.37
C GLY A 155 3.46 9.57 5.01
N CYS A 156 3.24 8.33 5.43
CA CYS A 156 4.07 7.18 5.05
C CYS A 156 4.00 6.90 3.54
N CYS A 157 2.82 7.01 2.91
CA CYS A 157 2.67 6.90 1.46
C CYS A 157 3.44 8.00 0.73
N LEU A 158 3.38 9.24 1.21
CA LEU A 158 4.14 10.37 0.66
C LEU A 158 5.64 10.14 0.76
N ALA A 159 6.12 9.73 1.94
CA ALA A 159 7.52 9.39 2.17
C ALA A 159 7.99 8.24 1.26
N SER A 160 7.16 7.20 1.09
CA SER A 160 7.44 6.11 0.17
C SER A 160 7.58 6.60 -1.27
N LEU A 161 6.68 7.47 -1.73
CA LEU A 161 6.75 8.06 -3.07
C LEU A 161 8.04 8.86 -3.26
N GLY A 162 8.44 9.66 -2.26
CA GLY A 162 9.69 10.41 -2.27
C GLY A 162 10.92 9.50 -2.36
N VAL A 163 10.99 8.47 -1.52
CA VAL A 163 12.07 7.46 -1.55
C VAL A 163 12.10 6.71 -2.87
N TYR A 164 10.92 6.37 -3.41
CA TYR A 164 10.80 5.68 -4.67
C TYR A 164 11.37 6.50 -5.84
N LEU A 165 10.95 7.76 -5.97
CA LEU A 165 11.37 8.63 -7.06
C LEU A 165 12.85 9.01 -6.99
N ARG A 166 13.38 9.25 -5.77
CA ARG A 166 14.75 9.73 -5.57
C ARG A 166 15.80 8.62 -5.60
N TRP A 167 15.45 7.42 -5.11
CA TRP A 167 16.43 6.35 -4.91
C TRP A 167 16.08 5.06 -5.65
N VAL A 168 14.83 4.62 -5.63
CA VAL A 168 14.46 3.32 -6.20
C VAL A 168 14.51 3.37 -7.72
N ARG A 169 13.87 4.35 -8.33
CA ARG A 169 13.80 4.49 -9.78
C ARG A 169 15.20 4.62 -10.42
N PRO A 170 16.08 5.56 -10.02
CA PRO A 170 17.41 5.67 -10.63
C PRO A 170 18.30 4.45 -10.35
N SER A 171 18.17 3.82 -9.18
CA SER A 171 18.91 2.60 -8.86
C SER A 171 18.44 1.40 -9.70
N TYR A 172 17.14 1.27 -9.94
CA TYR A 172 16.59 0.21 -10.78
C TYR A 172 17.06 0.35 -12.24
N GLU A 173 17.03 1.55 -12.80
CA GLU A 173 17.47 1.80 -14.18
C GLU A 173 18.97 1.46 -14.39
N LYS A 174 19.79 1.60 -13.34
CA LYS A 174 21.23 1.25 -13.38
C LYS A 174 21.50 -0.25 -13.22
N HIS A 175 20.67 -0.97 -12.48
CA HIS A 175 20.95 -2.36 -12.08
C HIS A 175 19.96 -3.37 -12.64
N LYS A 176 18.95 -2.95 -13.44
CA LYS A 176 18.07 -3.91 -14.09
C LYS A 176 18.90 -4.83 -14.98
N LEU A 177 18.82 -6.12 -14.71
CA LEU A 177 19.41 -7.13 -15.58
C LEU A 177 18.57 -7.14 -16.87
N LEU A 178 19.22 -6.88 -18.01
CA LEU A 178 18.58 -7.01 -19.31
C LEU A 178 18.21 -8.49 -19.49
N VAL A 179 16.91 -8.79 -19.47
CA VAL A 179 16.34 -10.09 -19.83
C VAL A 179 16.02 -10.05 -21.31
#